data_2feccead420deac2dd065253cda16131
#
_entry.id   2feccead420deac2dd065253cda16131
#
_cell.length_a   1.000
_cell.length_b   1.000
_cell.length_c   1.000
_cell.angle_alpha   90.00
_cell.angle_beta   90.00
_cell.angle_gamma   90.00
#
_symmetry.space_group_name_H-M   'P 1'
#
loop_
_entity.id
_entity.type
_entity.pdbx_description
1 polymer ?
#
loop_
_entity_poly.entity_id
_entity_poly.type
_entity_poly.pdbx_seq_one_letter_code
_entity_poly.pdbx_strand_id
1 'polypeptide(L)'
;MTRKIVPTFIDKESVLMSAKHPVIAITGSSGAGTTTTSVAFRKIFQQLEVTAALIEGDSFHRYTRPEMDAEIRKAKEQGRHVSYFGPEANDFSMLEKTFCNYGETGTGRCRRYLHTYDEAVPYNQVPGTFTPWESLPSNTDILFYEGLHGGVVTPQYNVASYVDLLIGVVPIVNLEWIQKLIRDTSERGHSREAVMDSVVRSMDDYIRYITPQFSRTHINFQRVPTVDTSNPFSAKAIPSLDESFIVIRFRGLKQIDFPYLLSMLQGSFISSINTIVVPGGKVGLAMELIMAPWVQQLLEGKKIS
;
A
#
# COMPACT_ATOMS: atom_id res chain seq x y z
N MET A 1 -31.67 43.17 9.19
CA MET A 1 -31.46 42.47 7.89
C MET A 1 -30.09 41.86 7.88
N THR A 2 -30.01 40.60 8.26
CA THR A 2 -28.73 39.85 8.38
C THR A 2 -28.64 38.93 7.18
N ARG A 3 -27.74 39.24 6.25
CA ARG A 3 -27.44 38.38 5.09
C ARG A 3 -26.70 37.13 5.56
N LYS A 4 -27.33 35.98 5.44
CA LYS A 4 -26.68 34.68 5.54
C LYS A 4 -25.74 34.51 4.33
N ILE A 5 -24.46 34.41 4.58
CA ILE A 5 -23.47 33.96 3.59
C ILE A 5 -23.58 32.46 3.55
N VAL A 6 -24.11 31.91 2.44
CA VAL A 6 -24.09 30.51 2.11
C VAL A 6 -22.71 30.21 1.50
N PRO A 7 -21.93 29.29 2.03
CA PRO A 7 -20.71 28.87 1.34
C PRO A 7 -21.09 28.10 0.07
N THR A 8 -20.74 28.66 -1.06
CA THR A 8 -20.82 27.97 -2.35
C THR A 8 -19.79 26.86 -2.33
N PHE A 9 -20.23 25.63 -2.14
CA PHE A 9 -19.43 24.45 -2.46
C PHE A 9 -19.21 24.47 -3.97
N ILE A 10 -18.02 24.85 -4.39
CA ILE A 10 -17.54 24.61 -5.75
C ILE A 10 -17.33 23.10 -5.83
N ASP A 11 -18.28 22.44 -6.43
CA ASP A 11 -18.18 21.07 -6.90
C ASP A 11 -17.16 21.10 -8.06
N LYS A 12 -15.88 21.03 -7.70
CA LYS A 12 -14.85 20.68 -8.66
C LYS A 12 -15.01 19.18 -8.91
N GLU A 13 -15.88 18.82 -9.85
CA GLU A 13 -15.64 17.62 -10.63
C GLU A 13 -14.18 17.69 -11.10
N SER A 14 -13.32 17.00 -10.38
CA SER A 14 -11.97 16.77 -10.84
C SER A 14 -12.14 16.01 -12.16
N VAL A 15 -11.88 16.70 -13.26
CA VAL A 15 -11.64 16.08 -14.56
C VAL A 15 -10.40 15.22 -14.33
N LEU A 16 -10.63 13.98 -13.90
CA LEU A 16 -9.64 12.92 -13.92
C LEU A 16 -9.30 12.76 -15.40
N MET A 17 -8.17 13.31 -15.80
CA MET A 17 -7.56 12.99 -17.09
C MET A 17 -7.44 11.47 -17.10
N SER A 18 -8.01 10.80 -18.11
CA SER A 18 -7.70 9.41 -18.36
C SER A 18 -6.20 9.34 -18.56
N ALA A 19 -5.47 8.76 -17.59
CA ALA A 19 -4.05 8.69 -17.67
C ALA A 19 -3.68 7.94 -18.95
N LYS A 20 -2.81 8.50 -19.75
CA LYS A 20 -2.30 7.85 -20.97
C LYS A 20 -1.54 6.57 -20.61
N HIS A 21 -0.96 6.55 -19.41
CA HIS A 21 -0.25 5.43 -18.80
C HIS A 21 -0.81 5.17 -17.41
N PRO A 22 -1.61 4.10 -17.20
CA PRO A 22 -2.28 3.86 -15.95
C PRO A 22 -1.33 3.65 -14.75
N VAL A 23 -1.76 4.14 -13.59
CA VAL A 23 -1.08 3.97 -12.31
C VAL A 23 -1.92 3.12 -11.39
N ILE A 24 -1.40 1.96 -11.01
CA ILE A 24 -1.98 1.07 -9.99
C ILE A 24 -1.16 1.22 -8.72
N ALA A 25 -1.79 1.55 -7.60
CA ALA A 25 -1.11 1.64 -6.32
C ALA A 25 -1.74 0.71 -5.28
N ILE A 26 -0.87 -0.06 -4.62
CA ILE A 26 -1.21 -0.78 -3.40
C ILE A 26 -0.74 0.06 -2.22
N THR A 27 -1.66 0.36 -1.31
CA THR A 27 -1.34 1.02 -0.06
C THR A 27 -1.64 0.11 1.13
N GLY A 28 -0.68 0.03 2.04
CA GLY A 28 -0.78 -0.78 3.25
C GLY A 28 0.44 -0.59 4.12
N SER A 29 0.29 -0.81 5.42
CA SER A 29 1.43 -0.68 6.32
C SER A 29 2.38 -1.86 6.22
N SER A 30 3.59 -1.63 6.66
CA SER A 30 4.63 -2.65 6.73
C SER A 30 4.18 -3.81 7.64
N GLY A 31 3.99 -4.99 7.08
CA GLY A 31 3.44 -6.15 7.79
C GLY A 31 1.96 -6.45 7.47
N ALA A 32 1.29 -5.63 6.66
CA ALA A 32 -0.10 -5.89 6.26
C ALA A 32 -0.28 -7.09 5.31
N GLY A 33 0.81 -7.64 4.75
CA GLY A 33 0.75 -8.73 3.77
C GLY A 33 0.72 -8.25 2.31
N THR A 34 1.28 -7.09 2.04
CA THR A 34 1.39 -6.52 0.68
C THR A 34 2.14 -7.45 -0.28
N THR A 35 3.10 -8.24 0.21
CA THR A 35 3.83 -9.23 -0.59
C THR A 35 2.90 -10.25 -1.27
N THR A 36 1.86 -10.74 -0.58
CA THR A 36 0.88 -11.66 -1.17
C THR A 36 0.14 -11.00 -2.33
N THR A 37 -0.19 -9.73 -2.18
CA THR A 37 -0.85 -8.92 -3.22
C THR A 37 0.08 -8.73 -4.42
N SER A 38 1.35 -8.41 -4.20
CA SER A 38 2.34 -8.25 -5.27
C SER A 38 2.55 -9.54 -6.06
N VAL A 39 2.56 -10.70 -5.39
CA VAL A 39 2.63 -12.01 -6.06
C VAL A 39 1.41 -12.24 -6.96
N ALA A 40 0.20 -11.93 -6.48
CA ALA A 40 -1.03 -12.05 -7.27
C ALA A 40 -0.99 -11.13 -8.51
N PHE A 41 -0.54 -9.88 -8.35
CA PHE A 41 -0.43 -8.94 -9.48
C PHE A 41 0.62 -9.36 -10.51
N ARG A 42 1.77 -9.89 -10.10
CA ARG A 42 2.76 -10.45 -11.04
C ARG A 42 2.15 -11.54 -11.92
N LYS A 43 1.33 -12.43 -11.33
CA LYS A 43 0.62 -13.47 -12.07
C LYS A 43 -0.42 -12.87 -13.03
N ILE A 44 -1.20 -11.88 -12.59
CA ILE A 44 -2.16 -11.16 -13.44
C ILE A 44 -1.44 -10.50 -14.62
N PHE A 45 -0.34 -9.78 -14.38
CA PHE A 45 0.42 -9.14 -15.44
C PHE A 45 0.98 -10.15 -16.44
N GLN A 46 1.48 -11.29 -15.95
CA GLN A 46 1.95 -12.37 -16.82
C GLN A 46 0.81 -12.95 -17.68
N GLN A 47 -0.38 -13.19 -17.09
CA GLN A 47 -1.54 -13.73 -17.80
C GLN A 47 -2.10 -12.76 -18.86
N LEU A 48 -2.03 -11.45 -18.60
CA LEU A 48 -2.51 -10.40 -19.49
C LEU A 48 -1.41 -9.86 -20.43
N GLU A 49 -0.20 -10.43 -20.39
CA GLU A 49 0.98 -9.97 -21.16
C GLU A 49 1.32 -8.50 -20.93
N VAL A 50 1.14 -8.01 -19.68
CA VAL A 50 1.37 -6.63 -19.27
C VAL A 50 2.80 -6.44 -18.80
N THR A 51 3.47 -5.42 -19.33
CA THR A 51 4.76 -4.96 -18.85
C THR A 51 4.58 -3.83 -17.84
N ALA A 52 4.87 -4.10 -16.56
CA ALA A 52 4.71 -3.11 -15.49
C ALA A 52 6.05 -2.48 -15.08
N ALA A 53 6.06 -1.15 -14.92
CA ALA A 53 7.09 -0.44 -14.18
C ALA A 53 6.83 -0.63 -12.68
N LEU A 54 7.71 -1.35 -11.98
CA LEU A 54 7.55 -1.66 -10.56
C LEU A 54 8.25 -0.62 -9.69
N ILE A 55 7.56 -0.05 -8.72
CA ILE A 55 8.10 0.88 -7.73
C ILE A 55 7.72 0.42 -6.33
N GLU A 56 8.72 0.26 -5.47
CA GLU A 56 8.56 0.05 -4.04
C GLU A 56 8.49 1.40 -3.32
N GLY A 57 7.56 1.56 -2.39
CA GLY A 57 7.32 2.82 -1.67
C GLY A 57 8.52 3.30 -0.86
N ASP A 58 9.33 2.38 -0.38
CA ASP A 58 10.56 2.68 0.35
C ASP A 58 11.61 3.42 -0.50
N SER A 59 11.47 3.44 -1.84
CA SER A 59 12.22 4.31 -2.76
C SER A 59 12.16 5.80 -2.38
N PHE A 60 11.05 6.20 -1.76
CA PHE A 60 10.78 7.60 -1.41
C PHE A 60 11.12 7.96 0.04
N HIS A 61 11.72 7.05 0.81
CA HIS A 61 12.31 7.42 2.10
C HIS A 61 13.40 8.47 1.91
N ARG A 62 13.46 9.47 2.81
CA ARG A 62 14.47 10.54 2.76
C ARG A 62 15.82 10.08 3.27
N TYR A 63 15.82 9.16 4.22
CA TYR A 63 16.96 8.81 5.06
C TYR A 63 17.35 7.35 4.88
N THR A 64 18.66 7.10 4.88
CA THR A 64 19.21 5.77 5.14
C THR A 64 18.89 5.36 6.58
N ARG A 65 19.05 4.09 6.92
CA ARG A 65 18.77 3.59 8.28
C ARG A 65 19.57 4.35 9.36
N PRO A 66 20.90 4.55 9.22
CA PRO A 66 21.66 5.33 10.22
C PRO A 66 21.21 6.79 10.34
N GLU A 67 20.86 7.43 9.22
CA GLU A 67 20.35 8.81 9.20
C GLU A 67 18.99 8.91 9.88
N MET A 68 18.09 7.95 9.61
CA MET A 68 16.77 7.90 10.25
C MET A 68 16.89 7.70 11.77
N ASP A 69 17.80 6.83 12.20
CA ASP A 69 18.08 6.63 13.63
C ASP A 69 18.63 7.92 14.29
N ALA A 70 19.44 8.67 13.57
CA ALA A 70 19.94 9.96 14.05
C ALA A 70 18.82 11.01 14.14
N GLU A 71 17.95 11.09 13.13
CA GLU A 71 16.79 12.01 13.12
C GLU A 71 15.77 11.66 14.21
N ILE A 72 15.53 10.37 14.49
CA ILE A 72 14.66 9.93 15.59
C ILE A 72 15.24 10.39 16.94
N ARG A 73 16.55 10.21 17.17
CA ARG A 73 17.20 10.66 18.42
C ARG A 73 17.10 12.17 18.60
N LYS A 74 17.44 12.93 17.55
CA LYS A 74 17.36 14.40 17.54
C LYS A 74 15.93 14.90 17.77
N ALA A 75 14.93 14.28 17.12
CA ALA A 75 13.53 14.62 17.32
C ALA A 75 13.11 14.38 18.77
N LYS A 76 13.51 13.25 19.37
CA LYS A 76 13.23 12.93 20.78
C LYS A 76 13.81 13.97 21.75
N GLU A 77 15.05 14.41 21.53
CA GLU A 77 15.69 15.46 22.32
C GLU A 77 14.96 16.82 22.22
N GLN A 78 14.32 17.08 21.08
CA GLN A 78 13.56 18.29 20.81
C GLN A 78 12.06 18.20 21.15
N GLY A 79 11.61 17.08 21.73
CA GLY A 79 10.20 16.83 22.01
C GLY A 79 9.33 16.72 20.75
N ARG A 80 9.94 16.42 19.59
CA ARG A 80 9.25 16.22 18.31
C ARG A 80 9.05 14.73 18.04
N HIS A 81 8.08 14.46 17.19
CA HIS A 81 7.79 13.10 16.71
C HIS A 81 8.32 12.92 15.29
N VAL A 82 8.98 11.78 15.02
CA VAL A 82 9.40 11.34 13.68
C VAL A 82 9.23 9.84 13.59
N SER A 83 8.54 9.38 12.54
CA SER A 83 8.37 7.96 12.23
C SER A 83 8.53 7.69 10.74
N TYR A 84 8.65 6.42 10.37
CA TYR A 84 8.67 6.00 8.96
C TYR A 84 7.34 6.23 8.23
N PHE A 85 6.25 6.55 8.93
CA PHE A 85 4.93 6.79 8.32
C PHE A 85 4.69 8.27 7.99
N GLY A 86 5.45 9.17 8.60
CA GLY A 86 5.27 10.61 8.49
C GLY A 86 5.98 11.25 7.28
N PRO A 87 5.61 12.50 6.97
CA PRO A 87 6.19 13.27 5.86
C PRO A 87 7.65 13.64 6.10
N GLU A 88 8.13 13.63 7.35
CA GLU A 88 9.51 13.91 7.69
C GLU A 88 10.45 12.83 7.12
N ALA A 89 10.01 11.58 7.15
CA ALA A 89 10.77 10.44 6.65
C ALA A 89 10.52 10.12 5.18
N ASN A 90 9.48 10.71 4.55
CA ASN A 90 9.06 10.36 3.20
C ASN A 90 8.98 11.58 2.27
N ASP A 91 9.43 11.43 1.03
CA ASP A 91 9.33 12.48 0.00
C ASP A 91 8.02 12.38 -0.79
N PHE A 92 6.92 12.88 -0.21
CA PHE A 92 5.63 12.90 -0.87
C PHE A 92 5.62 13.76 -2.14
N SER A 93 6.46 14.81 -2.22
CA SER A 93 6.61 15.62 -3.43
C SER A 93 7.18 14.79 -4.59
N MET A 94 8.22 14.00 -4.31
CA MET A 94 8.81 13.12 -5.31
C MET A 94 7.86 12.02 -5.73
N LEU A 95 7.14 11.41 -4.78
CA LEU A 95 6.14 10.38 -5.04
C LEU A 95 5.01 10.91 -5.94
N GLU A 96 4.43 12.06 -5.60
CA GLU A 96 3.39 12.71 -6.39
C GLU A 96 3.86 13.02 -7.82
N LYS A 97 5.04 13.63 -7.94
CA LYS A 97 5.64 13.93 -9.25
C LYS A 97 5.90 12.68 -10.08
N THR A 98 6.33 11.59 -9.43
CA THR A 98 6.58 10.32 -10.14
C THR A 98 5.29 9.75 -10.73
N PHE A 99 4.18 9.75 -9.97
CA PHE A 99 2.90 9.28 -10.46
C PHE A 99 2.34 10.19 -11.57
N CYS A 100 2.39 11.51 -11.38
CA CYS A 100 1.98 12.50 -12.38
C CYS A 100 2.76 12.32 -13.69
N ASN A 101 4.10 12.33 -13.62
CA ASN A 101 4.94 12.20 -14.81
C ASN A 101 4.71 10.87 -15.53
N TYR A 102 4.60 9.76 -14.78
CA TYR A 102 4.34 8.48 -15.42
C TYR A 102 2.98 8.47 -16.12
N GLY A 103 1.93 8.94 -15.47
CA GLY A 103 0.60 9.04 -16.07
C GLY A 103 0.57 9.83 -17.39
N GLU A 104 1.39 10.87 -17.50
CA GLU A 104 1.46 11.72 -18.69
C GLU A 104 2.38 11.15 -19.78
N THR A 105 3.53 10.59 -19.39
CA THR A 105 4.65 10.33 -20.32
C THR A 105 5.08 8.86 -20.38
N GLY A 106 4.63 7.99 -19.47
CA GLY A 106 5.11 6.62 -19.32
C GLY A 106 6.56 6.54 -18.81
N THR A 107 7.11 7.64 -18.26
CA THR A 107 8.49 7.70 -17.80
C THR A 107 8.58 8.12 -16.34
N GLY A 108 9.71 7.82 -15.72
CA GLY A 108 9.97 8.18 -14.34
C GLY A 108 11.32 7.69 -13.86
N ARG A 109 11.59 7.85 -12.59
CA ARG A 109 12.80 7.36 -11.94
C ARG A 109 12.43 6.65 -10.63
N CYS A 110 13.18 5.62 -10.31
CA CYS A 110 13.09 4.93 -9.03
C CYS A 110 14.48 4.59 -8.50
N ARG A 111 14.54 4.24 -7.24
CA ARG A 111 15.69 3.61 -6.59
C ARG A 111 15.14 2.52 -5.68
N ARG A 112 16.00 1.67 -5.15
CA ARG A 112 15.62 0.64 -4.18
C ARG A 112 16.21 0.96 -2.82
N TYR A 113 15.42 0.73 -1.77
CA TYR A 113 15.92 0.67 -0.42
C TYR A 113 16.33 -0.77 -0.11
N LEU A 114 17.55 -0.98 0.35
CA LEU A 114 18.14 -2.28 0.54
C LEU A 114 17.99 -2.71 2.01
N HIS A 115 17.11 -3.66 2.28
CA HIS A 115 16.76 -4.07 3.64
C HIS A 115 17.75 -5.06 4.23
N THR A 116 18.28 -5.97 3.41
CA THR A 116 19.10 -7.12 3.82
C THR A 116 20.46 -7.14 3.12
N TYR A 117 21.37 -7.97 3.60
CA TYR A 117 22.67 -8.16 2.94
C TYR A 117 22.53 -8.75 1.53
N ASP A 118 21.62 -9.71 1.35
CA ASP A 118 21.40 -10.35 0.04
C ASP A 118 20.92 -9.32 -1.00
N GLU A 119 20.14 -8.33 -0.59
CA GLU A 119 19.71 -7.22 -1.46
C GLU A 119 20.83 -6.21 -1.72
N ALA A 120 21.75 -6.00 -0.77
CA ALA A 120 22.76 -4.96 -0.83
C ALA A 120 24.04 -5.37 -1.60
N VAL A 121 24.45 -6.63 -1.48
CA VAL A 121 25.67 -7.17 -2.09
C VAL A 121 25.73 -6.96 -3.61
N PRO A 122 24.68 -7.22 -4.41
CA PRO A 122 24.72 -6.99 -5.86
C PRO A 122 25.00 -5.54 -6.26
N TYR A 123 24.74 -4.58 -5.38
CA TYR A 123 24.94 -3.14 -5.61
C TYR A 123 26.22 -2.60 -4.93
N ASN A 124 27.02 -3.48 -4.30
CA ASN A 124 28.17 -3.07 -3.49
C ASN A 124 27.80 -2.04 -2.42
N GLN A 125 26.64 -2.25 -1.78
CA GLN A 125 26.06 -1.41 -0.74
C GLN A 125 25.96 -2.18 0.58
N VAL A 126 25.50 -1.49 1.62
CA VAL A 126 25.18 -2.09 2.92
C VAL A 126 23.69 -2.02 3.20
N PRO A 127 23.12 -2.91 4.03
CA PRO A 127 21.72 -2.84 4.42
C PRO A 127 21.34 -1.48 5.03
N GLY A 128 20.17 -1.00 4.70
CA GLY A 128 19.66 0.28 5.18
C GLY A 128 20.08 1.48 4.32
N THR A 129 20.57 1.25 3.11
CA THR A 129 20.95 2.28 2.15
C THR A 129 20.10 2.19 0.88
N PHE A 130 20.39 3.05 -0.11
CA PHE A 130 19.69 3.11 -1.38
C PHE A 130 20.60 2.77 -2.54
N THR A 131 20.03 2.19 -3.59
CA THR A 131 20.68 2.21 -4.91
C THR A 131 20.68 3.62 -5.49
N PRO A 132 21.51 3.91 -6.50
CA PRO A 132 21.37 5.14 -7.28
C PRO A 132 19.96 5.25 -7.91
N TRP A 133 19.55 6.48 -8.23
CA TRP A 133 18.33 6.73 -8.99
C TRP A 133 18.51 6.30 -10.45
N GLU A 134 17.64 5.43 -10.92
CA GLU A 134 17.63 4.91 -12.29
C GLU A 134 16.32 5.28 -12.99
N SER A 135 16.33 5.34 -14.31
CA SER A 135 15.11 5.50 -15.11
C SER A 135 14.26 4.24 -15.01
N LEU A 136 12.96 4.41 -14.97
CA LEU A 136 12.03 3.28 -15.12
C LEU A 136 12.25 2.60 -16.49
N PRO A 137 11.94 1.32 -16.61
CA PRO A 137 11.98 0.62 -17.88
C PRO A 137 11.13 1.35 -18.92
N SER A 138 11.63 1.45 -20.17
CA SER A 138 10.87 1.99 -21.29
C SER A 138 9.80 0.99 -21.78
N ASN A 139 8.77 1.49 -22.45
CA ASN A 139 7.70 0.68 -23.04
C ASN A 139 6.95 -0.16 -22.03
N THR A 140 6.66 0.41 -20.87
CA THR A 140 5.78 -0.19 -19.88
C THR A 140 4.34 0.25 -20.08
N ASP A 141 3.40 -0.67 -19.87
CA ASP A 141 1.96 -0.43 -20.02
C ASP A 141 1.35 0.23 -18.80
N ILE A 142 1.89 -0.08 -17.60
CA ILE A 142 1.36 0.31 -16.31
C ILE A 142 2.50 0.65 -15.36
N LEU A 143 2.29 1.66 -14.50
CA LEU A 143 3.08 1.80 -13.26
C LEU A 143 2.38 1.03 -12.15
N PHE A 144 3.13 0.17 -11.46
CA PHE A 144 2.67 -0.57 -10.31
C PHE A 144 3.49 -0.19 -9.07
N TYR A 145 2.82 0.47 -8.14
CA TYR A 145 3.41 0.90 -6.87
C TYR A 145 2.93 0.02 -5.73
N GLU A 146 3.84 -0.40 -4.86
CA GLU A 146 3.54 -1.05 -3.58
C GLU A 146 4.23 -0.30 -2.45
N GLY A 147 3.46 0.16 -1.45
CA GLY A 147 4.07 0.82 -0.30
C GLY A 147 3.07 1.45 0.67
N LEU A 148 3.59 2.29 1.54
CA LEU A 148 2.83 2.91 2.62
C LEU A 148 1.89 4.02 2.16
N HIS A 149 2.22 4.74 1.07
CA HIS A 149 1.67 6.06 0.79
C HIS A 149 1.04 6.19 -0.60
N GLY A 150 0.63 5.05 -1.21
CA GLY A 150 0.06 5.03 -2.56
C GLY A 150 -1.19 5.89 -2.76
N GLY A 151 -1.93 6.18 -1.69
CA GLY A 151 -3.12 7.02 -1.70
C GLY A 151 -3.06 8.19 -0.72
N VAL A 152 -1.85 8.64 -0.32
CA VAL A 152 -1.70 9.69 0.68
C VAL A 152 -2.20 11.04 0.17
N VAL A 153 -2.92 11.75 1.04
CA VAL A 153 -3.38 13.13 0.82
C VAL A 153 -3.02 13.94 2.05
N THR A 154 -2.34 15.05 1.83
CA THR A 154 -1.97 16.05 2.83
C THR A 154 -2.41 17.43 2.37
N PRO A 155 -2.30 18.49 3.18
CA PRO A 155 -2.58 19.85 2.71
C PRO A 155 -1.72 20.31 1.52
N GLN A 156 -0.51 19.70 1.35
CA GLN A 156 0.46 20.09 0.32
C GLN A 156 0.48 19.13 -0.87
N TYR A 157 0.12 17.86 -0.67
CA TYR A 157 0.27 16.78 -1.66
C TYR A 157 -0.99 15.94 -1.78
N ASN A 158 -1.33 15.55 -2.99
CA ASN A 158 -2.47 14.67 -3.28
C ASN A 158 -2.05 13.54 -4.23
N VAL A 159 -1.30 12.57 -3.70
CA VAL A 159 -0.83 11.42 -4.48
C VAL A 159 -2.00 10.61 -5.04
N ALA A 160 -3.09 10.47 -4.26
CA ALA A 160 -4.26 9.70 -4.66
C ALA A 160 -4.91 10.20 -5.97
N SER A 161 -4.74 11.48 -6.34
CA SER A 161 -5.33 12.04 -7.58
C SER A 161 -4.68 11.52 -8.87
N TYR A 162 -3.51 10.90 -8.76
CA TYR A 162 -2.75 10.36 -9.90
C TYR A 162 -2.82 8.83 -9.97
N VAL A 163 -3.73 8.20 -9.20
CA VAL A 163 -3.87 6.74 -9.15
C VAL A 163 -5.18 6.31 -9.78
N ASP A 164 -5.11 5.49 -10.84
CA ASP A 164 -6.28 4.97 -11.54
C ASP A 164 -6.94 3.80 -10.82
N LEU A 165 -6.13 2.97 -10.12
CA LEU A 165 -6.61 1.88 -9.29
C LEU A 165 -5.86 1.86 -7.96
N LEU A 166 -6.52 2.31 -6.90
CA LEU A 166 -5.99 2.32 -5.55
C LEU A 166 -6.55 1.13 -4.74
N ILE A 167 -5.64 0.28 -4.24
CA ILE A 167 -5.95 -0.95 -3.51
C ILE A 167 -5.43 -0.83 -2.09
N GLY A 168 -6.28 -1.10 -1.11
CA GLY A 168 -5.90 -1.15 0.29
C GLY A 168 -5.61 -2.57 0.76
N VAL A 169 -4.43 -2.80 1.31
CA VAL A 169 -4.13 -3.99 2.12
C VAL A 169 -4.22 -3.57 3.57
N VAL A 170 -5.39 -3.85 4.16
CA VAL A 170 -5.77 -3.34 5.48
C VAL A 170 -5.51 -4.41 6.53
N PRO A 171 -4.56 -4.20 7.43
CA PRO A 171 -4.33 -5.17 8.51
C PRO A 171 -5.39 -5.01 9.61
N ILE A 172 -5.58 -6.08 10.38
CA ILE A 172 -5.98 -5.92 11.78
C ILE A 172 -4.71 -5.54 12.54
N VAL A 173 -4.79 -4.50 13.35
CA VAL A 173 -3.63 -3.90 14.04
C VAL A 173 -2.82 -4.95 14.82
N ASN A 174 -3.47 -5.86 15.54
CA ASN A 174 -2.78 -6.92 16.27
C ASN A 174 -1.99 -7.86 15.34
N LEU A 175 -2.58 -8.24 14.20
CA LEU A 175 -1.89 -9.09 13.21
C LEU A 175 -0.70 -8.34 12.59
N GLU A 176 -0.86 -7.08 12.27
CA GLU A 176 0.23 -6.24 11.74
C GLU A 176 1.41 -6.17 12.71
N TRP A 177 1.14 -5.98 14.00
CA TRP A 177 2.18 -5.93 15.02
C TRP A 177 2.88 -7.27 15.20
N ILE A 178 2.14 -8.39 15.16
CA ILE A 178 2.71 -9.74 15.16
C ILE A 178 3.65 -9.92 13.96
N GLN A 179 3.18 -9.61 12.77
CA GLN A 179 3.96 -9.76 11.54
C GLN A 179 5.22 -8.88 11.55
N LYS A 180 5.06 -7.60 11.95
CA LYS A 180 6.18 -6.66 12.05
C LYS A 180 7.20 -7.14 13.09
N LEU A 181 6.74 -7.55 14.27
CA LEU A 181 7.61 -7.99 15.35
C LEU A 181 8.44 -9.21 14.93
N ILE A 182 7.78 -10.24 14.40
CA ILE A 182 8.46 -11.48 13.98
C ILE A 182 9.43 -11.19 12.84
N ARG A 183 9.00 -10.51 11.77
CA ARG A 183 9.87 -10.19 10.64
C ARG A 183 11.08 -9.34 11.05
N ASP A 184 10.86 -8.26 11.76
CA ASP A 184 11.94 -7.30 12.06
C ASP A 184 12.94 -7.89 13.06
N THR A 185 12.52 -8.85 13.91
CA THR A 185 13.46 -9.56 14.81
C THR A 185 14.18 -10.71 14.11
N SER A 186 13.52 -11.49 13.24
CA SER A 186 14.12 -12.68 12.62
C SER A 186 14.95 -12.37 11.38
N GLU A 187 14.53 -11.36 10.56
CA GLU A 187 15.12 -11.09 9.26
C GLU A 187 15.97 -9.82 9.22
N ARG A 188 15.60 -8.82 10.05
CA ARG A 188 16.23 -7.48 10.03
C ARG A 188 17.16 -7.21 11.21
N GLY A 189 17.25 -8.14 12.17
CA GLY A 189 18.17 -8.08 13.29
C GLY A 189 17.84 -7.01 14.36
N HIS A 190 16.58 -6.51 14.39
CA HIS A 190 16.14 -5.59 15.43
C HIS A 190 15.85 -6.32 16.75
N SER A 191 16.07 -5.66 17.89
CA SER A 191 15.60 -6.19 19.17
C SER A 191 14.08 -6.05 19.26
N ARG A 192 13.46 -6.91 20.07
CA ARG A 192 12.01 -6.92 20.30
C ARG A 192 11.55 -5.57 20.88
N GLU A 193 12.30 -5.02 21.82
CA GLU A 193 12.03 -3.74 22.46
C GLU A 193 12.09 -2.58 21.46
N ALA A 194 13.06 -2.60 20.55
CA ALA A 194 13.19 -1.59 19.49
C ALA A 194 12.00 -1.63 18.52
N VAL A 195 11.51 -2.83 18.18
CA VAL A 195 10.32 -2.97 17.32
C VAL A 195 9.07 -2.47 18.03
N MET A 196 8.89 -2.82 19.32
CA MET A 196 7.74 -2.36 20.13
C MET A 196 7.75 -0.83 20.27
N ASP A 197 8.89 -0.23 20.58
CA ASP A 197 9.05 1.23 20.64
C ASP A 197 8.71 1.89 19.30
N SER A 198 9.19 1.31 18.20
CA SER A 198 8.88 1.79 16.84
C SER A 198 7.37 1.73 16.53
N VAL A 199 6.69 0.66 16.91
CA VAL A 199 5.24 0.51 16.73
C VAL A 199 4.49 1.60 17.47
N VAL A 200 4.75 1.75 18.77
CA VAL A 200 4.05 2.73 19.62
C VAL A 200 4.33 4.16 19.13
N ARG A 201 5.58 4.47 18.83
CA ARG A 201 5.98 5.78 18.34
C ARG A 201 5.33 6.14 17.00
N SER A 202 5.04 5.17 16.15
CA SER A 202 4.49 5.42 14.82
C SER A 202 2.98 5.64 14.80
N MET A 203 2.26 5.45 15.90
CA MET A 203 0.79 5.44 15.92
C MET A 203 0.15 6.77 15.51
N ASP A 204 0.73 7.91 15.89
CA ASP A 204 0.19 9.22 15.51
C ASP A 204 0.22 9.42 13.99
N ASP A 205 1.34 9.07 13.35
CA ASP A 205 1.48 9.15 11.91
C ASP A 205 0.68 8.05 11.19
N TYR A 206 0.54 6.88 11.78
CA TYR A 206 -0.34 5.83 11.30
C TYR A 206 -1.78 6.32 11.15
N ILE A 207 -2.30 6.97 12.20
CA ILE A 207 -3.65 7.54 12.20
C ILE A 207 -3.77 8.70 11.19
N ARG A 208 -2.73 9.53 11.04
CA ARG A 208 -2.78 10.71 10.17
C ARG A 208 -2.56 10.40 8.71
N TYR A 209 -1.67 9.47 8.37
CA TYR A 209 -1.20 9.29 6.99
C TYR A 209 -1.51 7.92 6.40
N ILE A 210 -1.67 6.87 7.22
CA ILE A 210 -1.93 5.50 6.72
C ILE A 210 -3.43 5.20 6.69
N THR A 211 -4.11 5.27 7.83
CA THR A 211 -5.53 4.86 7.91
C THR A 211 -6.49 5.66 7.02
N PRO A 212 -6.31 6.98 6.80
CA PRO A 212 -7.22 7.73 5.94
C PRO A 212 -7.19 7.29 4.47
N GLN A 213 -6.11 6.66 4.02
CA GLN A 213 -6.00 6.16 2.65
C GLN A 213 -7.03 5.06 2.37
N PHE A 214 -7.33 4.20 3.35
CA PHE A 214 -8.26 3.08 3.20
C PHE A 214 -9.71 3.50 2.92
N SER A 215 -10.08 4.74 3.21
CA SER A 215 -11.37 5.30 2.82
C SER A 215 -11.43 5.78 1.37
N ARG A 216 -10.26 5.93 0.71
CA ARG A 216 -10.13 6.41 -0.67
C ARG A 216 -9.92 5.29 -1.68
N THR A 217 -9.58 4.09 -1.22
CA THR A 217 -9.31 2.92 -2.07
C THR A 217 -10.55 2.51 -2.86
N HIS A 218 -10.36 1.94 -4.04
CA HIS A 218 -11.42 1.29 -4.81
C HIS A 218 -11.86 -0.03 -4.16
N ILE A 219 -10.90 -0.73 -3.55
CA ILE A 219 -11.12 -2.01 -2.86
C ILE A 219 -10.14 -2.13 -1.68
N ASN A 220 -10.61 -2.76 -0.61
CA ASN A 220 -9.80 -3.13 0.54
C ASN A 220 -9.78 -4.64 0.71
N PHE A 221 -8.60 -5.20 0.92
CA PHE A 221 -8.38 -6.58 1.38
C PHE A 221 -7.93 -6.54 2.83
N GLN A 222 -8.75 -7.05 3.73
CA GLN A 222 -8.44 -7.10 5.16
C GLN A 222 -8.32 -8.55 5.62
N ARG A 223 -7.15 -8.93 6.09
CA ARG A 223 -6.92 -10.24 6.68
C ARG A 223 -7.34 -10.26 8.14
N VAL A 224 -8.21 -11.20 8.48
CA VAL A 224 -8.79 -11.38 9.83
C VAL A 224 -8.43 -12.77 10.34
N PRO A 225 -7.53 -12.89 11.33
CA PRO A 225 -7.22 -14.17 11.96
C PRO A 225 -8.43 -14.75 12.68
N THR A 226 -8.54 -16.08 12.69
CA THR A 226 -9.52 -16.86 13.44
C THR A 226 -8.94 -17.45 14.71
N VAL A 227 -7.68 -17.17 15.00
CA VAL A 227 -6.96 -17.55 16.21
C VAL A 227 -6.77 -16.36 17.14
N ASP A 228 -6.44 -16.61 18.38
CA ASP A 228 -6.22 -15.56 19.38
C ASP A 228 -5.01 -14.68 19.03
N THR A 229 -5.24 -13.38 18.86
CA THR A 229 -4.23 -12.35 18.65
C THR A 229 -4.27 -11.26 19.72
N SER A 230 -4.90 -11.53 20.88
CA SER A 230 -5.12 -10.54 21.94
C SER A 230 -3.82 -9.95 22.51
N ASN A 231 -2.73 -10.72 22.49
CA ASN A 231 -1.42 -10.24 22.92
C ASN A 231 -0.39 -10.34 21.77
N PRO A 232 -0.36 -9.35 20.86
CA PRO A 232 0.53 -9.35 19.69
C PRO A 232 2.00 -9.37 20.07
N PHE A 233 2.35 -8.81 21.21
CA PHE A 233 3.74 -8.74 21.65
C PHE A 233 4.25 -10.03 22.33
N SER A 234 3.42 -11.02 22.56
CA SER A 234 3.84 -12.35 23.05
C SER A 234 3.79 -13.43 21.95
N ALA A 235 3.30 -13.10 20.78
CA ALA A 235 3.16 -14.05 19.68
C ALA A 235 4.51 -14.65 19.24
N LYS A 236 4.50 -15.97 18.99
CA LYS A 236 5.68 -16.73 18.55
C LYS A 236 5.64 -17.08 17.07
N ALA A 237 4.45 -17.02 16.47
CA ALA A 237 4.24 -17.32 15.06
C ALA A 237 3.20 -16.36 14.47
N ILE A 238 3.29 -16.13 13.16
CA ILE A 238 2.29 -15.40 12.40
C ILE A 238 1.16 -16.37 12.09
N PRO A 239 -0.12 -16.05 12.39
CA PRO A 239 -1.26 -16.85 11.94
C PRO A 239 -1.17 -17.17 10.45
N SER A 240 -1.42 -18.40 10.05
CA SER A 240 -1.39 -18.80 8.64
C SER A 240 -2.61 -18.26 7.86
N LEU A 241 -2.58 -18.37 6.54
CA LEU A 241 -3.74 -18.00 5.71
C LEU A 241 -4.94 -18.91 6.01
N ASP A 242 -4.72 -20.19 6.29
CA ASP A 242 -5.80 -21.13 6.65
C ASP A 242 -6.42 -20.84 8.01
N GLU A 243 -5.70 -20.13 8.87
CA GLU A 243 -6.19 -19.60 10.15
C GLU A 243 -6.75 -18.16 10.00
N SER A 244 -7.22 -17.79 8.83
CA SER A 244 -7.69 -16.43 8.57
C SER A 244 -8.85 -16.41 7.58
N PHE A 245 -9.67 -15.36 7.63
CA PHE A 245 -10.52 -14.92 6.54
C PHE A 245 -9.97 -13.64 5.92
N ILE A 246 -10.35 -13.40 4.66
CA ILE A 246 -10.11 -12.12 3.98
C ILE A 246 -11.45 -11.42 3.79
N VAL A 247 -11.59 -10.26 4.40
CA VAL A 247 -12.74 -9.36 4.21
C VAL A 247 -12.40 -8.45 3.03
N ILE A 248 -13.14 -8.58 1.94
CA ILE A 248 -12.95 -7.80 0.71
C ILE A 248 -14.10 -6.82 0.61
N ARG A 249 -13.78 -5.52 0.77
CA ARG A 249 -14.75 -4.43 0.72
C ARG A 249 -14.54 -3.60 -0.54
N PHE A 250 -15.58 -3.45 -1.33
CA PHE A 250 -15.62 -2.62 -2.53
C PHE A 250 -16.14 -1.21 -2.22
N ARG A 251 -15.60 -0.19 -2.87
CA ARG A 251 -16.13 1.17 -2.77
C ARG A 251 -17.36 1.37 -3.66
N GLY A 252 -17.29 0.90 -4.90
CA GLY A 252 -18.41 0.90 -5.88
C GLY A 252 -18.92 -0.51 -6.15
N LEU A 253 -20.16 -0.63 -6.60
CA LEU A 253 -20.81 -1.93 -6.83
C LEU A 253 -21.08 -2.22 -8.32
N LYS A 254 -20.92 -1.24 -9.20
CA LYS A 254 -21.40 -1.33 -10.59
C LYS A 254 -20.76 -2.44 -11.43
N GLN A 255 -19.62 -2.95 -11.03
CA GLN A 255 -18.84 -3.92 -11.81
C GLN A 255 -18.60 -5.23 -11.06
N ILE A 256 -19.32 -5.47 -9.94
CA ILE A 256 -19.08 -6.62 -9.09
C ILE A 256 -20.18 -7.65 -9.27
N ASP A 257 -19.82 -8.80 -9.84
CA ASP A 257 -20.68 -9.97 -9.93
C ASP A 257 -20.51 -10.85 -8.67
N PHE A 258 -21.22 -10.51 -7.60
CA PHE A 258 -21.18 -11.30 -6.37
C PHE A 258 -21.63 -12.76 -6.55
N PRO A 259 -22.71 -13.09 -7.30
CA PRO A 259 -23.05 -14.47 -7.59
C PRO A 259 -21.91 -15.26 -8.23
N TYR A 260 -21.23 -14.67 -9.22
CA TYR A 260 -20.05 -15.29 -9.83
C TYR A 260 -18.92 -15.52 -8.82
N LEU A 261 -18.56 -14.49 -8.04
CA LEU A 261 -17.50 -14.61 -7.01
C LEU A 261 -17.83 -15.70 -6.00
N LEU A 262 -19.07 -15.77 -5.52
CA LEU A 262 -19.50 -16.81 -4.58
C LEU A 262 -19.40 -18.22 -5.18
N SER A 263 -19.72 -18.39 -6.45
CA SER A 263 -19.64 -19.67 -7.15
C SER A 263 -18.19 -20.15 -7.30
N MET A 264 -17.24 -19.23 -7.53
CA MET A 264 -15.82 -19.52 -7.73
C MET A 264 -15.05 -19.67 -6.41
N LEU A 265 -15.48 -18.97 -5.38
CA LEU A 265 -14.81 -18.90 -4.08
C LEU A 265 -15.59 -19.69 -3.01
N GLN A 266 -15.57 -21.02 -3.11
CA GLN A 266 -16.27 -21.89 -2.16
C GLN A 266 -15.93 -21.55 -0.70
N GLY A 267 -16.95 -21.51 0.17
CA GLY A 267 -16.81 -21.14 1.58
C GLY A 267 -16.79 -19.63 1.82
N SER A 268 -16.98 -18.81 0.76
CA SER A 268 -17.18 -17.38 0.89
C SER A 268 -18.65 -17.03 1.16
N PHE A 269 -18.88 -15.84 1.71
CA PHE A 269 -20.21 -15.31 2.00
C PHE A 269 -20.23 -13.78 1.91
N ILE A 270 -21.39 -13.20 1.69
CA ILE A 270 -21.61 -11.75 1.72
C ILE A 270 -21.88 -11.33 3.17
N SER A 271 -21.07 -10.43 3.71
CA SER A 271 -21.26 -9.88 5.06
C SER A 271 -21.99 -8.54 5.07
N SER A 272 -21.92 -7.79 3.97
CA SER A 272 -22.68 -6.56 3.76
C SER A 272 -22.85 -6.30 2.26
N ILE A 273 -23.65 -5.27 1.91
CA ILE A 273 -23.99 -4.95 0.51
C ILE A 273 -22.77 -4.82 -0.42
N ASN A 274 -21.61 -4.44 0.11
CA ASN A 274 -20.38 -4.22 -0.66
C ASN A 274 -19.20 -5.04 -0.16
N THR A 275 -19.46 -6.12 0.56
CA THR A 275 -18.39 -6.86 1.25
C THR A 275 -18.61 -8.36 1.12
N ILE A 276 -17.60 -9.05 0.57
CA ILE A 276 -17.50 -10.50 0.55
C ILE A 276 -16.40 -10.94 1.53
N VAL A 277 -16.63 -12.03 2.23
CA VAL A 277 -15.65 -12.67 3.11
C VAL A 277 -15.23 -13.99 2.50
N VAL A 278 -13.93 -14.20 2.36
CA VAL A 278 -13.33 -15.37 1.67
C VAL A 278 -12.39 -16.11 2.63
N PRO A 279 -12.34 -17.44 2.62
CA PRO A 279 -11.29 -18.18 3.33
C PRO A 279 -9.89 -17.68 2.92
N GLY A 280 -9.00 -17.51 3.89
CA GLY A 280 -7.68 -16.90 3.63
C GLY A 280 -6.83 -17.65 2.60
N GLY A 281 -6.90 -18.99 2.57
CA GLY A 281 -6.21 -19.79 1.54
C GLY A 281 -6.66 -19.50 0.10
N LYS A 282 -7.78 -18.78 -0.09
CA LYS A 282 -8.31 -18.41 -1.41
C LYS A 282 -8.01 -16.97 -1.83
N VAL A 283 -7.23 -16.23 -1.04
CA VAL A 283 -6.95 -14.80 -1.31
C VAL A 283 -6.34 -14.57 -2.69
N GLY A 284 -5.41 -15.41 -3.11
CA GLY A 284 -4.77 -15.30 -4.44
C GLY A 284 -5.79 -15.43 -5.57
N LEU A 285 -6.64 -16.46 -5.51
CA LEU A 285 -7.71 -16.65 -6.50
C LEU A 285 -8.72 -15.49 -6.47
N ALA A 286 -9.11 -15.02 -5.30
CA ALA A 286 -10.01 -13.88 -5.17
C ALA A 286 -9.41 -12.62 -5.81
N MET A 287 -8.13 -12.34 -5.59
CA MET A 287 -7.42 -11.23 -6.22
C MET A 287 -7.40 -11.37 -7.75
N GLU A 288 -7.08 -12.56 -8.27
CA GLU A 288 -7.08 -12.80 -9.71
C GLU A 288 -8.46 -12.55 -10.34
N LEU A 289 -9.51 -13.12 -9.76
CA LEU A 289 -10.89 -12.98 -10.27
C LEU A 289 -11.39 -11.53 -10.26
N ILE A 290 -10.97 -10.74 -9.28
CA ILE A 290 -11.42 -9.36 -9.13
C ILE A 290 -10.50 -8.39 -9.88
N MET A 291 -9.19 -8.55 -9.77
CA MET A 291 -8.23 -7.56 -10.30
C MET A 291 -7.94 -7.73 -11.79
N ALA A 292 -7.93 -8.96 -12.33
CA ALA A 292 -7.62 -9.14 -13.75
C ALA A 292 -8.58 -8.40 -14.68
N PRO A 293 -9.92 -8.44 -14.48
CA PRO A 293 -10.86 -7.63 -15.27
C PRO A 293 -10.63 -6.12 -15.12
N TRP A 294 -10.25 -5.64 -13.92
CA TRP A 294 -10.02 -4.22 -13.70
C TRP A 294 -8.73 -3.75 -14.37
N VAL A 295 -7.66 -4.54 -14.30
CA VAL A 295 -6.41 -4.26 -15.04
C VAL A 295 -6.67 -4.20 -16.53
N GLN A 296 -7.43 -5.15 -17.09
CA GLN A 296 -7.80 -5.15 -18.50
C GLN A 296 -8.59 -3.90 -18.88
N GLN A 297 -9.55 -3.47 -18.07
CA GLN A 297 -10.31 -2.23 -18.31
C GLN A 297 -9.41 -0.99 -18.33
N LEU A 298 -8.41 -0.90 -17.44
CA LEU A 298 -7.45 0.21 -17.44
C LEU A 298 -6.63 0.25 -18.72
N LEU A 299 -6.19 -0.91 -19.23
CA LEU A 299 -5.45 -1.01 -20.49
C LEU A 299 -6.31 -0.59 -21.70
N GLU A 300 -7.61 -0.82 -21.64
CA GLU A 300 -8.56 -0.36 -22.64
C GLU A 300 -8.94 1.14 -22.50
N GLY A 301 -8.30 1.86 -21.60
CA GLY A 301 -8.58 3.28 -21.32
C GLY A 301 -9.91 3.54 -20.60
N LYS A 302 -10.47 2.52 -19.94
CA LYS A 302 -11.71 2.64 -19.17
C LYS A 302 -11.43 2.92 -17.70
N LYS A 303 -12.25 3.77 -17.08
CA LYS A 303 -12.14 4.07 -15.64
C LYS A 303 -12.73 2.95 -14.79
N ILE A 304 -12.10 2.69 -13.66
CA ILE A 304 -12.66 1.86 -12.58
C ILE A 304 -13.62 2.75 -11.76
N SER A 305 -14.87 2.35 -11.65
CA SER A 305 -15.95 3.14 -11.00
C SER A 305 -16.52 2.46 -9.75
#